data_4f8cda4110d41b5beb8963344e09a67d
#
_entry.id   4f8cda4110d41b5beb8963344e09a67d
#
_cell.length_a   1.000
_cell.length_b   1.000
_cell.length_c   1.000
_cell.angle_alpha   90.00
_cell.angle_beta   90.00
_cell.angle_gamma   90.00
#
_symmetry.space_group_name_H-M   'P 1'
#
loop_
_entity.id
_entity.type
_entity.pdbx_description
1 polymer ?
#
loop_
_entity_poly.entity_id
_entity_poly.type
_entity_poly.pdbx_seq_one_letter_code
_entity_poly.pdbx_strand_id
1 'polypeptide(L)'
;MKVSKVLWNLLGGCIAVLLISYTFEQKGYQFVWSMLRRNWKVASEYKESSLSDRYQMKLGNGYAVYKYVCVKTPEDAIIYIPAAKYFQQEGVEGEPWNKLWAMRFLYPRQVVTCEEYQINHRVPTHVLIVGDGGREMFPAGELPPSIEVAIVPLTNDSIQ
;
A
#
# COMPACT_ATOMS: atom_id res chain seq x y z
N MET A 1 -39.23 35.31 37.69
CA MET A 1 -38.16 35.43 36.67
C MET A 1 -37.24 34.19 36.47
N LYS A 2 -37.09 33.27 37.46
CA LYS A 2 -36.21 32.06 37.30
C LYS A 2 -36.84 30.97 36.40
N VAL A 3 -38.16 30.79 36.40
CA VAL A 3 -38.86 29.77 35.62
C VAL A 3 -38.71 29.97 34.11
N SER A 4 -38.71 31.22 33.63
CA SER A 4 -38.54 31.53 32.20
C SER A 4 -37.17 31.10 31.65
N LYS A 5 -36.09 31.27 32.42
CA LYS A 5 -34.73 30.84 31.98
C LYS A 5 -34.60 29.32 31.86
N VAL A 6 -35.19 28.58 32.81
CA VAL A 6 -35.22 27.12 32.78
C VAL A 6 -36.00 26.61 31.57
N LEU A 7 -37.15 27.24 31.28
CA LEU A 7 -37.96 26.87 30.13
C LEU A 7 -37.22 27.10 28.79
N TRP A 8 -36.52 28.22 28.65
CA TRP A 8 -35.70 28.52 27.46
C TRP A 8 -34.54 27.53 27.30
N ASN A 9 -33.87 27.14 28.37
CA ASN A 9 -32.78 26.16 28.32
C ASN A 9 -33.32 24.75 27.92
N LEU A 10 -34.49 24.36 28.46
CA LEU A 10 -35.12 23.09 28.06
C LEU A 10 -35.55 23.11 26.60
N LEU A 11 -36.16 24.19 26.12
CA LEU A 11 -36.53 24.34 24.70
C LEU A 11 -35.31 24.28 23.79
N GLY A 12 -34.26 25.00 24.14
CA GLY A 12 -32.98 24.95 23.40
C GLY A 12 -32.36 23.54 23.35
N GLY A 13 -32.43 22.83 24.49
CA GLY A 13 -31.98 21.43 24.56
C GLY A 13 -32.78 20.50 23.65
N CYS A 14 -34.10 20.63 23.66
CA CYS A 14 -35.01 19.85 22.78
C CYS A 14 -34.69 20.13 21.30
N ILE A 15 -34.54 21.39 20.91
CA ILE A 15 -34.19 21.77 19.53
C ILE A 15 -32.83 21.18 19.14
N ALA A 16 -31.82 21.25 19.99
CA ALA A 16 -30.52 20.69 19.73
C ALA A 16 -30.59 19.16 19.51
N VAL A 17 -31.34 18.43 20.35
CA VAL A 17 -31.54 16.99 20.19
C VAL A 17 -32.25 16.66 18.87
N LEU A 18 -33.29 17.41 18.50
CA LEU A 18 -33.98 17.22 17.21
C LEU A 18 -33.07 17.47 16.01
N LEU A 19 -32.25 18.53 16.04
CA LEU A 19 -31.30 18.82 14.97
C LEU A 19 -30.25 17.72 14.86
N ILE A 20 -29.72 17.23 15.98
CA ILE A 20 -28.77 16.12 16.01
C ILE A 20 -29.42 14.86 15.42
N SER A 21 -30.63 14.50 15.88
CA SER A 21 -31.35 13.32 15.36
C SER A 21 -31.58 13.43 13.86
N TYR A 22 -32.09 14.57 13.39
CA TYR A 22 -32.28 14.83 11.96
C TYR A 22 -30.98 14.69 11.15
N THR A 23 -29.87 15.20 11.70
CA THR A 23 -28.56 15.11 11.05
C THR A 23 -28.13 13.65 10.91
N PHE A 24 -28.31 12.83 11.96
CA PHE A 24 -27.96 11.41 11.92
C PHE A 24 -28.81 10.59 10.94
N GLU A 25 -30.01 11.02 10.60
CA GLU A 25 -30.87 10.35 9.60
C GLU A 25 -30.44 10.61 8.18
N GLN A 26 -29.60 11.63 7.91
CA GLN A 26 -29.11 11.90 6.57
C GLN A 26 -28.15 10.80 6.10
N LYS A 27 -28.36 10.30 4.86
CA LYS A 27 -27.55 9.19 4.27
C LYS A 27 -26.04 9.43 4.33
N GLY A 28 -25.59 10.67 4.13
CA GLY A 28 -24.18 11.02 4.21
C GLY A 28 -23.58 10.77 5.60
N TYR A 29 -24.29 11.16 6.65
CA TYR A 29 -23.82 10.94 8.03
C TYR A 29 -23.90 9.48 8.46
N GLN A 30 -24.92 8.76 8.01
CA GLN A 30 -25.00 7.31 8.23
C GLN A 30 -23.80 6.57 7.64
N PHE A 31 -23.38 6.96 6.43
CA PHE A 31 -22.18 6.42 5.80
C PHE A 31 -20.92 6.72 6.64
N VAL A 32 -20.70 7.98 7.02
CA VAL A 32 -19.55 8.37 7.85
C VAL A 32 -19.57 7.63 9.20
N TRP A 33 -20.72 7.55 9.85
CA TRP A 33 -20.85 6.85 11.12
C TRP A 33 -20.58 5.35 11.01
N SER A 34 -21.09 4.72 9.96
CA SER A 34 -20.83 3.29 9.72
C SER A 34 -19.34 3.03 9.45
N MET A 35 -18.67 3.91 8.71
CA MET A 35 -17.25 3.85 8.45
C MET A 35 -16.43 4.04 9.74
N LEU A 36 -16.77 5.03 10.57
CA LEU A 36 -16.11 5.27 11.86
C LEU A 36 -16.26 4.08 12.80
N ARG A 37 -17.49 3.53 12.92
CA ARG A 37 -17.76 2.34 13.76
C ARG A 37 -16.95 1.14 13.29
N ARG A 38 -16.88 0.90 11.97
CA ARG A 38 -16.08 -0.19 11.40
C ARG A 38 -14.60 0.02 11.68
N ASN A 39 -14.08 1.23 11.47
CA ASN A 39 -12.68 1.56 11.72
C ASN A 39 -12.33 1.44 13.21
N TRP A 40 -13.24 1.86 14.11
CA TRP A 40 -13.07 1.69 15.55
C TRP A 40 -13.02 0.22 15.95
N LYS A 41 -13.93 -0.62 15.40
CA LYS A 41 -13.91 -2.06 15.63
C LYS A 41 -12.58 -2.66 15.20
N VAL A 42 -12.14 -2.39 13.96
CA VAL A 42 -10.85 -2.85 13.44
C VAL A 42 -9.69 -2.34 14.32
N ALA A 43 -9.67 -1.07 14.69
CA ALA A 43 -8.62 -0.50 15.54
C ALA A 43 -8.56 -1.15 16.94
N SER A 44 -9.71 -1.49 17.52
CA SER A 44 -9.78 -2.15 18.83
C SER A 44 -9.40 -3.63 18.76
N GLU A 45 -9.79 -4.32 17.70
CA GLU A 45 -9.50 -5.74 17.47
C GLU A 45 -8.02 -5.99 17.21
N TYR A 46 -7.36 -5.05 16.52
CA TYR A 46 -5.92 -5.14 16.20
C TYR A 46 -5.04 -4.19 17.03
N LYS A 47 -5.48 -3.83 18.22
CA LYS A 47 -4.76 -2.88 19.09
C LYS A 47 -3.33 -3.34 19.41
N GLU A 48 -3.13 -4.63 19.61
CA GLU A 48 -1.85 -5.24 19.97
C GLU A 48 -1.03 -5.73 18.77
N SER A 49 -1.57 -5.62 17.54
CA SER A 49 -0.85 -6.02 16.34
C SER A 49 0.33 -5.10 16.07
N SER A 50 1.47 -5.68 15.72
CA SER A 50 2.62 -4.91 15.28
C SER A 50 2.30 -4.13 13.99
N LEU A 51 3.09 -3.08 13.71
CA LEU A 51 2.94 -2.33 12.47
C LEU A 51 3.16 -3.22 11.24
N SER A 52 4.09 -4.18 11.34
CA SER A 52 4.36 -5.18 10.31
C SER A 52 3.14 -6.05 10.02
N ASP A 53 2.45 -6.53 11.07
CA ASP A 53 1.25 -7.37 10.91
C ASP A 53 0.11 -6.61 10.24
N ARG A 54 -0.06 -5.33 10.60
CA ARG A 54 -1.06 -4.46 9.97
C ARG A 54 -0.77 -4.24 8.49
N TYR A 55 0.49 -4.09 8.11
CA TYR A 55 0.87 -4.00 6.69
C TYR A 55 0.67 -5.32 5.98
N GLN A 56 1.00 -6.45 6.61
CA GLN A 56 0.76 -7.78 6.05
C GLN A 56 -0.74 -8.02 5.79
N MET A 57 -1.60 -7.67 6.75
CA MET A 57 -3.05 -7.78 6.59
C MET A 57 -3.61 -6.86 5.49
N LYS A 58 -3.02 -5.68 5.31
CA LYS A 58 -3.50 -4.70 4.31
C LYS A 58 -3.01 -4.99 2.90
N LEU A 59 -1.78 -5.43 2.76
CA LEU A 59 -1.07 -5.56 1.48
C LEU A 59 -0.85 -7.02 1.06
N GLY A 60 -1.25 -7.97 1.93
CA GLY A 60 -1.12 -9.39 1.60
C GLY A 60 0.30 -9.79 1.21
N ASN A 61 0.40 -10.57 0.14
CA ASN A 61 1.67 -11.08 -0.40
C ASN A 61 2.60 -9.97 -0.91
N GLY A 62 2.06 -8.83 -1.34
CA GLY A 62 2.87 -7.69 -1.80
C GLY A 62 3.78 -7.13 -0.71
N TYR A 63 3.34 -7.15 0.56
CA TYR A 63 4.21 -6.76 1.66
C TYR A 63 5.37 -7.74 1.89
N ALA A 64 5.14 -9.02 1.67
CA ALA A 64 6.19 -10.04 1.73
C ALA A 64 7.26 -9.84 0.64
N VAL A 65 6.86 -9.42 -0.56
CA VAL A 65 7.78 -9.05 -1.64
C VAL A 65 8.69 -7.90 -1.20
N TYR A 66 8.15 -6.83 -0.62
CA TYR A 66 8.98 -5.73 -0.11
C TYR A 66 9.98 -6.18 0.97
N LYS A 67 9.53 -7.00 1.92
CA LYS A 67 10.41 -7.56 2.95
C LYS A 67 11.54 -8.39 2.33
N TYR A 68 11.21 -9.22 1.36
CA TYR A 68 12.17 -10.05 0.65
C TYR A 68 13.24 -9.17 -0.05
N VAL A 69 12.81 -8.15 -0.79
CA VAL A 69 13.72 -7.20 -1.44
C VAL A 69 14.63 -6.52 -0.42
N CYS A 70 14.07 -6.03 0.70
CA CYS A 70 14.85 -5.36 1.75
C CYS A 70 15.94 -6.27 2.36
N VAL A 71 15.66 -7.54 2.52
CA VAL A 71 16.64 -8.51 3.08
C VAL A 71 17.74 -8.85 2.08
N LYS A 72 17.42 -8.86 0.79
CA LYS A 72 18.31 -9.35 -0.27
C LYS A 72 19.13 -8.26 -0.98
N THR A 73 18.85 -6.98 -0.72
CA THR A 73 19.52 -5.87 -1.40
C THR A 73 20.16 -4.89 -0.43
N PRO A 74 21.29 -4.25 -0.78
CA PRO A 74 21.88 -3.18 0.03
C PRO A 74 21.00 -1.93 0.02
N GLU A 75 21.23 -1.02 0.98
CA GLU A 75 20.38 0.18 1.16
C GLU A 75 20.53 1.23 0.05
N ASP A 76 21.64 1.25 -0.65
CA ASP A 76 21.94 2.12 -1.79
C ASP A 76 21.47 1.55 -3.14
N ALA A 77 20.84 0.38 -3.14
CA ALA A 77 20.37 -0.26 -4.37
C ALA A 77 19.33 0.58 -5.12
N ILE A 78 19.36 0.48 -6.45
CA ILE A 78 18.31 0.98 -7.35
C ILE A 78 17.54 -0.25 -7.85
N ILE A 79 16.29 -0.37 -7.42
CA ILE A 79 15.45 -1.54 -7.68
C ILE A 79 14.55 -1.29 -8.87
N TYR A 80 14.65 -2.12 -9.90
CA TYR A 80 13.66 -2.17 -10.98
C TYR A 80 12.43 -2.97 -10.54
N ILE A 81 11.25 -2.41 -10.78
CA ILE A 81 9.97 -3.06 -10.51
C ILE A 81 9.25 -3.30 -11.85
N PRO A 82 8.92 -4.55 -12.19
CA PRO A 82 8.22 -4.87 -13.42
C PRO A 82 6.78 -4.36 -13.45
N ALA A 83 6.15 -4.39 -14.62
CA ALA A 83 4.78 -3.91 -14.82
C ALA A 83 3.75 -4.69 -14.00
N ALA A 84 2.65 -4.03 -13.65
CA ALA A 84 1.55 -4.56 -12.83
C ALA A 84 1.00 -5.91 -13.29
N LYS A 85 0.93 -6.14 -14.62
CA LYS A 85 0.39 -7.37 -15.20
C LYS A 85 1.07 -8.64 -14.68
N TYR A 86 2.37 -8.60 -14.44
CA TYR A 86 3.13 -9.77 -13.97
C TYR A 86 2.79 -10.14 -12.53
N PHE A 87 2.66 -9.14 -11.65
CA PHE A 87 2.22 -9.37 -10.27
C PHE A 87 0.79 -9.93 -10.20
N GLN A 88 -0.09 -9.41 -11.07
CA GLN A 88 -1.47 -9.88 -11.14
C GLN A 88 -1.57 -11.33 -11.66
N GLN A 89 -0.73 -11.72 -12.61
CA GLN A 89 -0.64 -13.10 -13.12
C GLN A 89 -0.19 -14.08 -12.03
N GLU A 90 0.74 -13.68 -11.18
CA GLU A 90 1.22 -14.47 -10.05
C GLU A 90 0.34 -14.35 -8.80
N GLY A 91 -0.80 -13.67 -8.88
CA GLY A 91 -1.74 -13.51 -7.75
C GLY A 91 -1.18 -12.70 -6.58
N VAL A 92 -0.24 -11.78 -6.85
CA VAL A 92 0.35 -10.93 -5.81
C VAL A 92 -0.56 -9.74 -5.54
N GLU A 93 -1.07 -9.68 -4.32
CA GLU A 93 -1.96 -8.62 -3.84
C GLU A 93 -1.19 -7.39 -3.33
N GLY A 94 -1.92 -6.29 -3.03
CA GLY A 94 -1.38 -5.11 -2.35
C GLY A 94 -0.57 -4.17 -3.22
N GLU A 95 -0.69 -4.28 -4.53
CA GLU A 95 -0.12 -3.36 -5.53
C GLU A 95 1.40 -3.09 -5.37
N PRO A 96 2.26 -4.12 -5.28
CA PRO A 96 3.70 -3.91 -5.09
C PRO A 96 4.38 -3.19 -6.29
N TRP A 97 3.71 -3.09 -7.43
CA TRP A 97 4.11 -2.29 -8.58
C TRP A 97 3.85 -0.78 -8.41
N ASN A 98 3.04 -0.39 -7.43
CA ASN A 98 2.73 1.01 -7.18
C ASN A 98 3.96 1.72 -6.60
N LYS A 99 4.48 2.69 -7.34
CA LYS A 99 5.71 3.42 -7.00
C LYS A 99 5.68 4.04 -5.60
N LEU A 100 4.55 4.62 -5.18
CA LEU A 100 4.44 5.27 -3.87
C LEU A 100 4.59 4.26 -2.73
N TRP A 101 3.96 3.09 -2.86
CA TRP A 101 4.12 2.02 -1.88
C TRP A 101 5.54 1.47 -1.92
N ALA A 102 6.09 1.21 -3.11
CA ALA A 102 7.45 0.71 -3.26
C ALA A 102 8.48 1.66 -2.64
N MET A 103 8.42 2.96 -2.95
CA MET A 103 9.31 3.96 -2.35
C MET A 103 9.19 4.00 -0.82
N ARG A 104 7.98 3.87 -0.27
CA ARG A 104 7.75 3.88 1.18
C ARG A 104 8.38 2.68 1.88
N PHE A 105 8.20 1.47 1.32
CA PHE A 105 8.63 0.24 1.99
C PHE A 105 10.07 -0.14 1.69
N LEU A 106 10.60 0.28 0.54
CA LEU A 106 11.98 0.01 0.15
C LEU A 106 12.97 1.09 0.58
N TYR A 107 12.50 2.24 1.13
CA TYR A 107 13.39 3.29 1.61
C TYR A 107 14.49 2.72 2.54
N PRO A 108 15.77 3.13 2.39
CA PRO A 108 16.30 4.22 1.56
C PRO A 108 16.63 3.84 0.10
N ARG A 109 16.36 2.62 -0.34
CA ARG A 109 16.58 2.16 -1.72
C ARG A 109 15.79 3.03 -2.70
N GLN A 110 16.34 3.18 -3.89
CA GLN A 110 15.65 3.90 -4.95
C GLN A 110 14.84 2.93 -5.80
N VAL A 111 13.73 3.40 -6.34
CA VAL A 111 12.81 2.58 -7.14
C VAL A 111 12.70 3.16 -8.54
N VAL A 112 12.79 2.29 -9.53
CA VAL A 112 12.56 2.57 -10.95
C VAL A 112 11.45 1.64 -11.43
N THR A 113 10.32 2.17 -11.87
CA THR A 113 9.25 1.37 -12.46
C THR A 113 9.51 1.11 -13.93
N CYS A 114 8.81 0.12 -14.50
CA CYS A 114 8.89 -0.20 -15.93
C CYS A 114 8.66 1.04 -16.81
N GLU A 115 7.64 1.86 -16.48
CA GLU A 115 7.30 3.07 -17.22
C GLU A 115 8.43 4.12 -17.14
N GLU A 116 9.03 4.28 -15.97
CA GLU A 116 10.15 5.23 -15.80
C GLU A 116 11.42 4.79 -16.51
N TYR A 117 11.70 3.50 -16.49
CA TYR A 117 12.85 2.96 -17.22
C TYR A 117 12.73 3.23 -18.71
N GLN A 118 11.54 3.04 -19.28
CA GLN A 118 11.29 3.33 -20.71
C GLN A 118 11.50 4.81 -21.09
N ILE A 119 11.22 5.73 -20.15
CA ILE A 119 11.33 7.18 -20.40
C ILE A 119 12.74 7.70 -20.11
N ASN A 120 13.30 7.34 -18.97
CA ASN A 120 14.50 7.97 -18.41
C ASN A 120 15.77 7.13 -18.56
N HIS A 121 15.66 5.88 -18.99
CA HIS A 121 16.75 4.91 -19.13
C HIS A 121 17.67 4.84 -17.90
N ARG A 122 17.12 5.08 -16.71
CA ARG A 122 17.88 5.02 -15.46
C ARG A 122 18.24 3.57 -15.17
N VAL A 123 19.53 3.27 -15.19
CA VAL A 123 20.05 1.91 -15.00
C VAL A 123 19.82 1.45 -13.56
N PRO A 124 19.02 0.39 -13.32
CA PRO A 124 18.88 -0.20 -12.00
C PRO A 124 20.12 -1.04 -11.65
N THR A 125 20.38 -1.22 -10.36
CA THR A 125 21.42 -2.14 -9.87
C THR A 125 20.88 -3.53 -9.57
N HIS A 126 19.58 -3.63 -9.31
CA HIS A 126 18.90 -4.88 -9.02
C HIS A 126 17.54 -4.90 -9.72
N VAL A 127 17.16 -6.07 -10.20
CA VAL A 127 15.88 -6.30 -10.87
C VAL A 127 15.03 -7.24 -10.05
N LEU A 128 13.81 -6.82 -9.75
CA LEU A 128 12.79 -7.70 -9.18
C LEU A 128 12.17 -8.52 -10.32
N ILE A 129 12.35 -9.83 -10.26
CA ILE A 129 11.74 -10.80 -11.15
C ILE A 129 10.41 -11.26 -10.54
N VAL A 130 9.33 -11.23 -11.31
CA VAL A 130 8.03 -11.77 -10.92
C VAL A 130 7.45 -12.50 -12.14
N GLY A 131 7.44 -13.83 -12.10
CA GLY A 131 7.12 -14.65 -13.26
C GLY A 131 8.02 -14.32 -14.46
N ASP A 132 7.42 -13.82 -15.54
CA ASP A 132 8.16 -13.36 -16.73
C ASP A 132 8.58 -11.88 -16.65
N GLY A 133 8.08 -11.13 -15.67
CA GLY A 133 8.39 -9.70 -15.50
C GLY A 133 9.79 -9.47 -14.97
N GLY A 134 10.51 -8.51 -15.56
CA GLY A 134 11.88 -8.18 -15.22
C GLY A 134 12.93 -9.01 -15.97
N ARG A 135 12.53 -10.10 -16.61
CA ARG A 135 13.46 -10.94 -17.40
C ARG A 135 13.98 -10.24 -18.64
N GLU A 136 13.23 -9.28 -19.14
CA GLU A 136 13.64 -8.42 -20.26
C GLU A 136 14.91 -7.61 -20.01
N MET A 137 15.32 -7.51 -18.75
CA MET A 137 16.56 -6.82 -18.35
C MET A 137 17.81 -7.69 -18.45
N PHE A 138 17.67 -8.97 -18.80
CA PHE A 138 18.74 -9.94 -18.87
C PHE A 138 18.83 -10.56 -20.26
N PRO A 139 20.03 -10.96 -20.71
CA PRO A 139 20.20 -11.73 -21.94
C PRO A 139 19.38 -13.02 -21.92
N ALA A 140 18.93 -13.46 -23.09
CA ALA A 140 18.13 -14.67 -23.21
C ALA A 140 18.91 -15.90 -22.68
N GLY A 141 18.32 -16.63 -21.74
CA GLY A 141 18.88 -17.85 -21.17
C GLY A 141 19.77 -17.66 -19.93
N GLU A 142 20.02 -16.43 -19.49
CA GLU A 142 20.83 -16.17 -18.29
C GLU A 142 20.07 -16.55 -16.99
N LEU A 143 18.76 -16.40 -16.99
CA LEU A 143 17.93 -16.75 -15.84
C LEU A 143 17.22 -18.08 -16.01
N PRO A 144 17.18 -18.93 -14.96
CA PRO A 144 16.41 -20.18 -15.00
C PRO A 144 14.93 -19.90 -15.29
N PRO A 145 14.23 -20.77 -16.03
CA PRO A 145 12.83 -20.56 -16.40
C PRO A 145 11.85 -20.62 -15.21
N SER A 146 12.24 -21.23 -14.10
CA SER A 146 11.36 -21.57 -12.96
C SER A 146 11.38 -20.57 -11.79
N ILE A 147 11.88 -19.36 -11.99
CA ILE A 147 11.88 -18.36 -10.90
C ILE A 147 10.54 -17.65 -10.85
N GLU A 148 9.75 -17.89 -9.81
CA GLU A 148 8.48 -17.20 -9.57
C GLU A 148 8.68 -15.77 -9.04
N VAL A 149 9.48 -15.62 -7.98
CA VAL A 149 9.85 -14.31 -7.42
C VAL A 149 11.32 -14.33 -7.02
N ALA A 150 12.12 -13.43 -7.57
CA ALA A 150 13.53 -13.27 -7.23
C ALA A 150 13.97 -11.81 -7.31
N ILE A 151 15.08 -11.48 -6.65
CA ILE A 151 15.79 -10.23 -6.84
C ILE A 151 17.20 -10.56 -7.34
N VAL A 152 17.58 -10.03 -8.48
CA VAL A 152 18.83 -10.36 -9.16
C VAL A 152 19.65 -9.08 -9.37
N PRO A 153 20.93 -9.05 -8.98
CA PRO A 153 21.81 -7.93 -9.31
C PRO A 153 22.05 -7.87 -10.83
N LEU A 154 22.04 -6.67 -11.39
CA LEU A 154 22.52 -6.43 -12.75
C LEU A 154 24.03 -6.26 -12.72
N THR A 155 24.74 -7.13 -13.43
CA THR A 155 26.16 -6.97 -13.70
C THR A 155 26.35 -6.05 -14.91
N ASN A 156 27.48 -5.32 -14.97
CA ASN A 156 27.77 -4.41 -16.09
C ASN A 156 27.78 -5.12 -17.46
N ASP A 157 27.96 -6.44 -17.50
CA ASP A 157 27.94 -7.25 -18.70
C ASP A 157 26.52 -7.57 -19.21
N SER A 158 25.50 -7.33 -18.40
CA SER A 158 24.09 -7.58 -18.75
C SER A 158 23.43 -6.41 -19.52
N ILE A 159 24.15 -5.28 -19.66
CA ILE A 159 23.64 -4.05 -20.31
C ILE A 159 24.36 -3.88 -21.66
N GLN A 160 24.03 -4.73 -22.62
CA GLN A 160 24.43 -4.56 -24.04
C GLN A 160 23.22 -4.47 -24.95
#